data_5b73b6915af515ca4cc536798d2f345f
#
_entry.id   5b73b6915af515ca4cc536798d2f345f
#
_cell.length_a   1.000
_cell.length_b   1.000
_cell.length_c   1.000
_cell.angle_alpha   90.00
_cell.angle_beta   90.00
_cell.angle_gamma   90.00
#
_symmetry.space_group_name_H-M   'P 1'
#
loop_
_entity.id
_entity.type
_entity.pdbx_description
1 polymer ?
#
loop_
_entity_poly.entity_id
_entity_poly.type
_entity_poly.pdbx_seq_one_letter_code
_entity_poly.pdbx_strand_id
1 'polypeptide(L)'
;MANIGIIGGHGKVARLATPLLVERGNRVVSFIRKQEQTAEIEGLGAEAVVRDVMELSREELTELFRDAGLDAVVWSAGAGGGDPERTWKVDRDAAIRTMDAAEAAGATRYVMVSYMGASLNHSVPEDDDFYAYAQSKAEADEHLRGSNLEWTLLGPNLLSEEDPSGEIRVTAEPGESTASRANVARVIDAVLADASTIRKAIPFTDGQTPIAEAIGSVPAADRLDHAV
;
A
#
# COMPACT_ATOMS: atom_id res chain seq x y z
N MET A 1 15.08 12.07 5.87
CA MET A 1 14.12 11.89 6.98
C MET A 1 12.78 12.38 6.48
N ALA A 2 11.80 11.51 6.42
CA ALA A 2 10.44 11.80 5.97
C ALA A 2 9.44 11.44 7.08
N ASN A 3 8.27 12.09 7.07
CA ASN A 3 7.13 11.75 7.91
C ASN A 3 6.21 10.82 7.12
N ILE A 4 6.11 9.56 7.52
CA ILE A 4 5.40 8.52 6.77
C ILE A 4 4.17 8.08 7.55
N GLY A 5 2.99 8.28 6.97
CA GLY A 5 1.73 7.77 7.50
C GLY A 5 1.46 6.35 7.00
N ILE A 6 1.16 5.40 7.89
CA ILE A 6 0.75 4.04 7.51
C ILE A 6 -0.72 3.84 7.85
N ILE A 7 -1.54 3.65 6.82
CA ILE A 7 -2.95 3.29 6.96
C ILE A 7 -3.05 1.77 7.14
N GLY A 8 -3.78 1.35 8.18
CA GLY A 8 -3.79 -0.06 8.57
C GLY A 8 -2.54 -0.46 9.37
N GLY A 9 -2.01 0.47 10.18
CA GLY A 9 -0.73 0.35 10.89
C GLY A 9 -0.56 -0.88 11.79
N HIS A 10 -1.66 -1.51 12.24
CA HIS A 10 -1.61 -2.77 12.99
C HIS A 10 -1.69 -4.03 12.10
N GLY A 11 -1.73 -3.87 10.78
CA GLY A 11 -1.70 -4.99 9.84
C GLY A 11 -0.36 -5.74 9.87
N LYS A 12 -0.36 -7.03 9.48
CA LYS A 12 0.84 -7.87 9.51
C LYS A 12 2.01 -7.27 8.71
N VAL A 13 1.75 -6.77 7.51
CA VAL A 13 2.77 -6.12 6.66
C VAL A 13 3.24 -4.80 7.30
N ALA A 14 2.30 -3.97 7.76
CA ALA A 14 2.60 -2.68 8.38
C ALA A 14 3.52 -2.81 9.59
N ARG A 15 3.25 -3.79 10.48
CA ARG A 15 4.09 -4.05 11.67
C ARG A 15 5.50 -4.51 11.31
N LEU A 16 5.69 -5.19 10.18
CA LEU A 16 7.01 -5.57 9.67
C LEU A 16 7.72 -4.41 8.97
N ALA A 17 6.99 -3.53 8.30
CA ALA A 17 7.56 -2.37 7.63
C ALA A 17 7.96 -1.25 8.60
N THR A 18 7.19 -1.05 9.68
CA THR A 18 7.40 0.03 10.65
C THR A 18 8.84 0.10 11.17
N PRO A 19 9.44 -0.97 11.75
CA PRO A 19 10.80 -0.89 12.27
C PRO A 19 11.83 -0.61 11.17
N LEU A 20 11.66 -1.13 9.95
CA LEU A 20 12.57 -0.85 8.83
C LEU A 20 12.59 0.64 8.49
N LEU A 21 11.41 1.26 8.43
CA LEU A 21 11.26 2.69 8.14
C LEU A 21 11.85 3.57 9.27
N VAL A 22 11.64 3.17 10.53
CA VAL A 22 12.20 3.85 11.71
C VAL A 22 13.73 3.74 11.74
N GLU A 23 14.29 2.55 11.49
CA GLU A 23 15.74 2.33 11.42
C GLU A 23 16.41 3.16 10.32
N ARG A 24 15.68 3.46 9.23
CA ARG A 24 16.15 4.39 8.17
C ARG A 24 16.13 5.86 8.61
N GLY A 25 15.63 6.16 9.80
CA GLY A 25 15.56 7.50 10.36
C GLY A 25 14.30 8.29 10.00
N ASN A 26 13.23 7.62 9.54
CA ASN A 26 11.96 8.29 9.28
C ASN A 26 11.11 8.38 10.56
N ARG A 27 10.26 9.41 10.64
CA ARG A 27 9.16 9.45 11.60
C ARG A 27 7.99 8.68 11.01
N VAL A 28 7.53 7.65 11.71
CA VAL A 28 6.40 6.82 11.26
C VAL A 28 5.18 7.12 12.13
N VAL A 29 4.06 7.44 11.49
CA VAL A 29 2.75 7.65 12.12
C VAL A 29 1.82 6.52 11.67
N SER A 30 1.46 5.63 12.57
CA SER A 30 0.60 4.49 12.28
C SER A 30 -0.85 4.79 12.68
N PHE A 31 -1.74 4.83 11.68
CA PHE A 31 -3.18 4.98 11.90
C PHE A 31 -3.78 3.62 12.24
N ILE A 32 -4.33 3.50 13.45
CA ILE A 32 -4.89 2.27 14.02
C ILE A 32 -6.32 2.51 14.51
N ARG A 33 -7.12 1.42 14.59
CA ARG A 33 -8.54 1.55 14.95
C ARG A 33 -8.83 1.43 16.43
N LYS A 34 -7.94 0.79 17.19
CA LYS A 34 -8.20 0.39 18.57
C LYS A 34 -7.09 0.84 19.50
N GLN A 35 -7.49 1.38 20.66
CA GLN A 35 -6.57 1.88 21.69
C GLN A 35 -5.63 0.78 22.21
N GLU A 36 -6.10 -0.45 22.32
CA GLU A 36 -5.27 -1.58 22.80
C GLU A 36 -4.09 -1.92 21.88
N GLN A 37 -4.08 -1.43 20.64
CA GLN A 37 -3.00 -1.61 19.66
C GLN A 37 -1.83 -0.63 19.87
N THR A 38 -2.05 0.44 20.64
CA THR A 38 -1.09 1.54 20.79
C THR A 38 0.27 1.08 21.29
N ALA A 39 0.30 0.31 22.40
CA ALA A 39 1.56 -0.10 23.01
C ALA A 39 2.44 -0.97 22.08
N GLU A 40 1.81 -1.81 21.25
CA GLU A 40 2.55 -2.61 20.25
C GLU A 40 3.17 -1.71 19.18
N ILE A 41 2.41 -0.74 18.65
CA ILE A 41 2.88 0.17 17.61
C ILE A 41 3.99 1.08 18.12
N GLU A 42 3.85 1.63 19.32
CA GLU A 42 4.89 2.45 19.96
C GLU A 42 6.16 1.62 20.25
N GLY A 43 5.98 0.35 20.63
CA GLY A 43 7.08 -0.60 20.80
C GLY A 43 7.88 -0.88 19.51
N LEU A 44 7.28 -0.65 18.33
CA LEU A 44 7.94 -0.72 17.01
C LEU A 44 8.63 0.61 16.63
N GLY A 45 8.54 1.65 17.46
CA GLY A 45 9.14 2.95 17.23
C GLY A 45 8.28 3.95 16.45
N ALA A 46 7.02 3.63 16.18
CA ALA A 46 6.09 4.53 15.50
C ALA A 46 5.20 5.29 16.49
N GLU A 47 4.71 6.45 16.08
CA GLU A 47 3.63 7.16 16.75
C GLU A 47 2.29 6.49 16.40
N ALA A 48 1.51 6.11 17.41
CA ALA A 48 0.19 5.51 17.22
C ALA A 48 -0.90 6.59 17.23
N VAL A 49 -1.66 6.69 16.15
CA VAL A 49 -2.82 7.58 16.04
C VAL A 49 -4.09 6.72 15.97
N VAL A 50 -4.86 6.73 17.05
CA VAL A 50 -6.10 5.96 17.15
C VAL A 50 -7.22 6.70 16.44
N ARG A 51 -7.42 6.38 15.17
CA ARG A 51 -8.49 6.90 14.31
C ARG A 51 -8.92 5.82 13.32
N ASP A 52 -10.20 5.58 13.22
CA ASP A 52 -10.72 4.74 12.13
C ASP A 52 -10.85 5.60 10.86
N VAL A 53 -9.85 5.50 10.00
CA VAL A 53 -9.82 6.26 8.74
C VAL A 53 -10.98 5.91 7.80
N MET A 54 -11.70 4.80 8.05
CA MET A 54 -12.88 4.41 7.27
C MET A 54 -14.09 5.29 7.58
N GLU A 55 -14.14 5.87 8.79
CA GLU A 55 -15.24 6.70 9.26
C GLU A 55 -15.02 8.20 9.00
N LEU A 56 -13.81 8.59 8.59
CA LEU A 56 -13.46 9.99 8.36
C LEU A 56 -13.83 10.44 6.95
N SER A 57 -14.32 11.68 6.85
CA SER A 57 -14.48 12.37 5.56
C SER A 57 -13.11 12.69 4.94
N ARG A 58 -13.12 13.09 3.67
CA ARG A 58 -11.91 13.55 2.98
C ARG A 58 -11.28 14.76 3.68
N GLU A 59 -12.12 15.71 4.13
CA GLU A 59 -11.69 16.93 4.80
C GLU A 59 -11.01 16.61 6.13
N GLU A 60 -11.62 15.75 6.95
CA GLU A 60 -11.04 15.29 8.23
C GLU A 60 -9.73 14.53 8.03
N LEU A 61 -9.64 13.69 7.00
CA LEU A 61 -8.39 13.00 6.64
C LEU A 61 -7.32 13.99 6.18
N THR A 62 -7.71 15.02 5.40
CA THR A 62 -6.78 16.06 4.94
C THR A 62 -6.19 16.83 6.11
N GLU A 63 -7.02 17.23 7.07
CA GLU A 63 -6.56 17.90 8.30
C GLU A 63 -5.66 16.97 9.11
N LEU A 64 -6.07 15.73 9.30
CA LEU A 64 -5.30 14.73 10.04
C LEU A 64 -3.90 14.51 9.44
N PHE A 65 -3.79 14.41 8.12
CA PHE A 65 -2.51 14.21 7.43
C PHE A 65 -1.65 15.47 7.46
N ARG A 66 -2.27 16.65 7.36
CA ARG A 66 -1.57 17.94 7.47
C ARG A 66 -1.04 18.16 8.90
N ASP A 67 -1.84 17.87 9.92
CA ASP A 67 -1.44 18.01 11.33
C ASP A 67 -0.31 17.05 11.69
N ALA A 68 -0.34 15.84 11.12
CA ALA A 68 0.74 14.88 11.23
C ALA A 68 1.99 15.27 10.42
N GLY A 69 1.90 16.28 9.54
CA GLY A 69 2.99 16.76 8.69
C GLY A 69 3.52 15.69 7.75
N LEU A 70 2.63 14.88 7.16
CA LEU A 70 3.04 13.74 6.33
C LEU A 70 3.68 14.17 5.02
N ASP A 71 4.81 13.54 4.68
CA ASP A 71 5.45 13.60 3.36
C ASP A 71 4.99 12.44 2.47
N ALA A 72 4.70 11.29 3.09
CA ALA A 72 4.31 10.08 2.39
C ALA A 72 3.18 9.33 3.11
N VAL A 73 2.37 8.60 2.35
CA VAL A 73 1.34 7.70 2.86
C VAL A 73 1.57 6.30 2.30
N VAL A 74 1.49 5.30 3.17
CA VAL A 74 1.47 3.87 2.81
C VAL A 74 0.10 3.31 3.11
N TRP A 75 -0.60 2.83 2.10
CA TRP A 75 -1.83 2.07 2.26
C TRP A 75 -1.50 0.59 2.42
N SER A 76 -1.68 0.08 3.63
CA SER A 76 -1.50 -1.34 4.00
C SER A 76 -2.73 -1.91 4.69
N ALA A 77 -3.90 -1.28 4.49
CA ALA A 77 -5.18 -1.75 4.99
C ALA A 77 -5.88 -2.66 3.97
N GLY A 78 -6.79 -3.47 4.46
CA GLY A 78 -7.68 -4.30 3.68
C GLY A 78 -8.82 -4.83 4.55
N ALA A 79 -9.94 -5.19 3.93
CA ALA A 79 -11.12 -5.70 4.63
C ALA A 79 -10.88 -7.06 5.30
N GLY A 80 -9.92 -7.84 4.81
CA GLY A 80 -9.58 -9.17 5.35
C GLY A 80 -10.47 -10.30 4.81
N GLY A 81 -11.28 -10.04 3.78
CA GLY A 81 -12.16 -11.01 3.12
C GLY A 81 -13.49 -11.26 3.84
N GLY A 82 -14.36 -12.04 3.20
CA GLY A 82 -15.60 -12.58 3.79
C GLY A 82 -16.83 -11.68 3.80
N ASP A 83 -16.68 -10.37 3.60
CA ASP A 83 -17.79 -9.41 3.54
C ASP A 83 -17.60 -8.45 2.36
N PRO A 84 -18.35 -8.63 1.28
CA PRO A 84 -18.27 -7.77 0.10
C PRO A 84 -18.55 -6.30 0.39
N GLU A 85 -19.54 -5.98 1.22
CA GLU A 85 -19.88 -4.60 1.55
C GLU A 85 -18.70 -3.91 2.28
N ARG A 86 -18.08 -4.60 3.20
CA ARG A 86 -16.89 -4.11 3.89
C ARG A 86 -15.70 -3.98 2.95
N THR A 87 -15.55 -4.90 2.00
CA THR A 87 -14.50 -4.84 0.98
C THR A 87 -14.63 -3.58 0.12
N TRP A 88 -15.82 -3.26 -0.36
CA TRP A 88 -16.08 -2.02 -1.09
C TRP A 88 -15.73 -0.78 -0.26
N LYS A 89 -16.18 -0.74 0.99
CA LYS A 89 -15.92 0.41 1.89
C LYS A 89 -14.44 0.61 2.21
N VAL A 90 -13.68 -0.48 2.39
CA VAL A 90 -12.27 -0.41 2.78
C VAL A 90 -11.36 -0.32 1.58
N ASP A 91 -11.41 -1.34 0.70
CA ASP A 91 -10.39 -1.52 -0.34
C ASP A 91 -10.57 -0.57 -1.53
N ARG A 92 -11.75 0.04 -1.68
CA ARG A 92 -12.05 1.07 -2.67
C ARG A 92 -12.27 2.44 -2.03
N ASP A 93 -13.42 2.62 -1.34
CA ASP A 93 -13.90 3.95 -0.96
C ASP A 93 -12.96 4.66 0.01
N ALA A 94 -12.49 3.97 1.05
CA ALA A 94 -11.54 4.56 1.99
C ALA A 94 -10.15 4.72 1.37
N ALA A 95 -9.69 3.79 0.54
CA ALA A 95 -8.43 3.92 -0.18
C ALA A 95 -8.44 5.19 -1.06
N ILE A 96 -9.47 5.39 -1.87
CA ILE A 96 -9.64 6.57 -2.72
C ILE A 96 -9.68 7.86 -1.88
N ARG A 97 -10.48 7.88 -0.80
CA ARG A 97 -10.53 9.05 0.08
C ARG A 97 -9.17 9.41 0.69
N THR A 98 -8.35 8.42 1.06
CA THR A 98 -7.01 8.70 1.61
C THR A 98 -6.04 9.19 0.55
N MET A 99 -6.17 8.77 -0.72
CA MET A 99 -5.40 9.31 -1.84
C MET A 99 -5.72 10.79 -2.07
N ASP A 100 -7.03 11.12 -2.17
CA ASP A 100 -7.49 12.51 -2.34
C ASP A 100 -7.08 13.40 -1.16
N ALA A 101 -7.14 12.85 0.07
CA ALA A 101 -6.73 13.56 1.27
C ALA A 101 -5.21 13.79 1.32
N ALA A 102 -4.40 12.81 0.91
CA ALA A 102 -2.96 12.92 0.84
C ALA A 102 -2.53 14.02 -0.15
N GLU A 103 -3.13 14.03 -1.35
CA GLU A 103 -2.89 15.07 -2.35
C GLU A 103 -3.28 16.46 -1.82
N ALA A 104 -4.46 16.60 -1.20
CA ALA A 104 -4.92 17.86 -0.63
C ALA A 104 -4.12 18.32 0.60
N ALA A 105 -3.51 17.41 1.35
CA ALA A 105 -2.64 17.71 2.48
C ALA A 105 -1.21 18.07 2.06
N GLY A 106 -0.80 17.77 0.83
CA GLY A 106 0.57 17.96 0.34
C GLY A 106 1.49 16.77 0.62
N ALA A 107 0.95 15.63 1.09
CA ALA A 107 1.69 14.37 1.21
C ALA A 107 1.79 13.71 -0.18
N THR A 108 2.78 14.12 -0.96
CA THR A 108 2.83 13.80 -2.40
C THR A 108 3.19 12.35 -2.69
N ARG A 109 3.96 11.67 -1.84
CA ARG A 109 4.39 10.29 -2.03
C ARG A 109 3.33 9.31 -1.54
N TYR A 110 2.87 8.38 -2.38
CA TYR A 110 1.85 7.40 -2.02
C TYR A 110 2.25 5.98 -2.45
N VAL A 111 2.32 5.05 -1.49
CA VAL A 111 2.61 3.63 -1.77
C VAL A 111 1.36 2.82 -1.46
N MET A 112 0.81 2.16 -2.47
CA MET A 112 -0.38 1.31 -2.36
C MET A 112 0.02 -0.16 -2.37
N VAL A 113 -0.31 -0.90 -1.31
CA VAL A 113 -0.26 -2.36 -1.34
C VAL A 113 -1.56 -2.88 -1.95
N SER A 114 -1.45 -3.28 -3.21
CA SER A 114 -2.50 -3.91 -4.01
C SER A 114 -2.29 -5.43 -4.09
N TYR A 115 -2.58 -6.05 -5.20
CA TYR A 115 -2.24 -7.45 -5.49
C TYR A 115 -1.83 -7.63 -6.95
N MET A 116 -1.12 -8.70 -7.25
CA MET A 116 -0.70 -9.03 -8.61
C MET A 116 -1.93 -9.32 -9.49
N GLY A 117 -2.02 -8.61 -10.62
CA GLY A 117 -3.12 -8.77 -11.57
C GLY A 117 -4.33 -7.86 -11.33
N ALA A 118 -4.25 -6.91 -10.39
CA ALA A 118 -5.31 -5.90 -10.22
C ALA A 118 -5.49 -5.10 -11.53
N SER A 119 -6.68 -5.19 -12.13
CA SER A 119 -7.03 -4.57 -13.41
C SER A 119 -8.53 -4.45 -13.55
N LEU A 120 -9.02 -3.36 -14.14
CA LEU A 120 -10.45 -3.22 -14.50
C LEU A 120 -10.91 -4.25 -15.53
N ASN A 121 -9.97 -4.85 -16.26
CA ASN A 121 -10.24 -5.89 -17.24
C ASN A 121 -10.06 -7.30 -16.67
N HIS A 122 -10.19 -7.48 -15.34
CA HIS A 122 -10.12 -8.81 -14.75
C HIS A 122 -11.31 -9.68 -15.25
N SER A 123 -11.09 -10.99 -15.32
CA SER A 123 -12.11 -11.94 -15.76
C SER A 123 -12.85 -12.64 -14.62
N VAL A 124 -12.81 -12.07 -13.41
CA VAL A 124 -13.51 -12.62 -12.24
C VAL A 124 -15.00 -12.40 -12.41
N PRO A 125 -15.86 -13.45 -12.38
CA PRO A 125 -17.30 -13.30 -12.49
C PRO A 125 -17.90 -12.50 -11.34
N GLU A 126 -19.01 -11.79 -11.59
CA GLU A 126 -19.67 -10.95 -10.56
C GLU A 126 -20.22 -11.75 -9.37
N ASP A 127 -20.52 -13.04 -9.59
CA ASP A 127 -21.01 -13.98 -8.58
C ASP A 127 -19.87 -14.72 -7.84
N ASP A 128 -18.61 -14.44 -8.15
CA ASP A 128 -17.46 -14.99 -7.45
C ASP A 128 -17.18 -14.22 -6.15
N ASP A 129 -16.89 -14.92 -5.08
CA ASP A 129 -16.55 -14.33 -3.77
C ASP A 129 -15.34 -13.38 -3.82
N PHE A 130 -14.47 -13.55 -4.81
CA PHE A 130 -13.29 -12.71 -5.02
C PHE A 130 -13.61 -11.42 -5.80
N TYR A 131 -14.79 -11.34 -6.44
CA TYR A 131 -15.14 -10.20 -7.31
C TYR A 131 -15.06 -8.84 -6.60
N ALA A 132 -15.71 -8.73 -5.44
CA ALA A 132 -15.72 -7.47 -4.69
C ALA A 132 -14.29 -6.99 -4.36
N TYR A 133 -13.37 -7.90 -4.05
CA TYR A 133 -11.98 -7.57 -3.79
C TYR A 133 -11.25 -7.15 -5.06
N ALA A 134 -11.34 -7.97 -6.12
CA ALA A 134 -10.68 -7.70 -7.40
C ALA A 134 -11.09 -6.34 -7.97
N GLN A 135 -12.40 -6.09 -8.02
CA GLN A 135 -12.94 -4.84 -8.56
C GLN A 135 -12.58 -3.63 -7.67
N SER A 136 -12.69 -3.77 -6.33
CA SER A 136 -12.31 -2.69 -5.39
C SER A 136 -10.85 -2.28 -5.55
N LYS A 137 -9.94 -3.24 -5.62
CA LYS A 137 -8.52 -2.96 -5.81
C LYS A 137 -8.24 -2.35 -7.17
N ALA A 138 -8.87 -2.85 -8.23
CA ALA A 138 -8.71 -2.34 -9.58
C ALA A 138 -9.16 -0.87 -9.70
N GLU A 139 -10.33 -0.52 -9.13
CA GLU A 139 -10.84 0.85 -9.13
C GLU A 139 -9.95 1.80 -8.31
N ALA A 140 -9.48 1.36 -7.13
CA ALA A 140 -8.57 2.15 -6.31
C ALA A 140 -7.21 2.36 -7.00
N ASP A 141 -6.65 1.33 -7.62
CA ASP A 141 -5.39 1.42 -8.36
C ASP A 141 -5.51 2.36 -9.58
N GLU A 142 -6.64 2.33 -10.29
CA GLU A 142 -6.88 3.22 -11.43
C GLU A 142 -7.04 4.68 -10.97
N HIS A 143 -7.77 4.91 -9.88
CA HIS A 143 -7.88 6.24 -9.29
C HIS A 143 -6.49 6.81 -8.93
N LEU A 144 -5.63 5.97 -8.30
CA LEU A 144 -4.27 6.37 -7.95
C LEU A 144 -3.43 6.71 -9.18
N ARG A 145 -3.54 5.92 -10.27
CA ARG A 145 -2.84 6.21 -11.54
C ARG A 145 -3.25 7.54 -12.14
N GLY A 146 -4.52 7.93 -12.00
CA GLY A 146 -5.06 9.20 -12.48
C GLY A 146 -4.71 10.42 -11.61
N SER A 147 -4.20 10.23 -10.40
CA SER A 147 -3.87 11.30 -9.46
C SER A 147 -2.55 12.03 -9.81
N ASN A 148 -2.31 13.18 -9.16
CA ASN A 148 -1.01 13.87 -9.24
C ASN A 148 0.01 13.34 -8.21
N LEU A 149 -0.33 12.34 -7.43
CA LEU A 149 0.56 11.74 -6.44
C LEU A 149 1.79 11.10 -7.10
N GLU A 150 2.88 11.11 -6.39
CA GLU A 150 4.10 10.35 -6.68
C GLU A 150 3.89 8.89 -6.23
N TRP A 151 3.01 8.18 -6.92
CA TRP A 151 2.56 6.88 -6.50
C TRP A 151 3.50 5.73 -6.87
N THR A 152 3.44 4.66 -6.09
CA THR A 152 3.93 3.32 -6.44
C THR A 152 2.87 2.29 -6.06
N LEU A 153 2.51 1.44 -7.01
CA LEU A 153 1.62 0.30 -6.80
C LEU A 153 2.44 -0.96 -6.57
N LEU A 154 2.27 -1.59 -5.43
CA LEU A 154 2.88 -2.87 -5.10
C LEU A 154 1.86 -3.98 -5.34
N GLY A 155 2.18 -4.89 -6.25
CA GLY A 155 1.35 -6.04 -6.59
C GLY A 155 1.98 -7.36 -6.11
N PRO A 156 2.02 -7.64 -4.81
CA PRO A 156 2.49 -8.96 -4.34
C PRO A 156 1.52 -10.05 -4.80
N ASN A 157 2.05 -11.25 -5.09
CA ASN A 157 1.23 -12.44 -5.25
C ASN A 157 0.72 -12.92 -3.88
N LEU A 158 0.19 -14.13 -3.79
CA LEU A 158 -0.35 -14.70 -2.57
C LEU A 158 0.63 -14.54 -1.39
N LEU A 159 0.12 -13.91 -0.31
CA LEU A 159 0.97 -13.57 0.83
C LEU A 159 1.25 -14.79 1.73
N SER A 160 2.52 -15.05 2.04
CA SER A 160 2.97 -16.08 2.97
C SER A 160 3.48 -15.49 4.31
N GLU A 161 3.73 -16.38 5.28
CA GLU A 161 4.35 -16.05 6.58
C GLU A 161 5.84 -16.50 6.60
N GLU A 162 6.43 -16.76 5.44
CA GLU A 162 7.83 -17.17 5.36
C GLU A 162 8.77 -16.03 5.75
N ASP A 163 9.97 -16.39 6.20
CA ASP A 163 11.03 -15.45 6.53
C ASP A 163 11.47 -14.65 5.29
N PRO A 164 11.92 -13.40 5.46
CA PRO A 164 12.33 -12.57 4.34
C PRO A 164 13.65 -13.07 3.73
N SER A 165 13.64 -13.38 2.44
CA SER A 165 14.89 -13.63 1.70
C SER A 165 15.67 -12.34 1.39
N GLY A 166 14.97 -11.20 1.32
CA GLY A 166 15.52 -9.95 0.77
C GLY A 166 15.59 -9.94 -0.76
N GLU A 167 15.03 -10.96 -1.40
CA GLU A 167 15.07 -11.18 -2.84
C GLU A 167 13.67 -11.39 -3.39
N ILE A 168 13.37 -10.82 -4.55
CA ILE A 168 12.08 -10.92 -5.23
C ILE A 168 12.29 -11.24 -6.71
N ARG A 169 11.21 -11.62 -7.37
CA ARG A 169 11.11 -11.66 -8.83
C ARG A 169 9.98 -10.74 -9.26
N VAL A 170 10.31 -9.70 -10.01
CA VAL A 170 9.30 -8.85 -10.65
C VAL A 170 8.70 -9.62 -11.83
N THR A 171 7.39 -9.84 -11.79
CA THR A 171 6.65 -10.60 -12.81
C THR A 171 5.17 -10.25 -12.76
N ALA A 172 4.53 -10.17 -13.93
CA ALA A 172 3.08 -10.04 -14.05
C ALA A 172 2.36 -11.41 -14.08
N GLU A 173 3.12 -12.49 -14.13
CA GLU A 173 2.57 -13.86 -14.16
C GLU A 173 2.47 -14.39 -12.74
N PRO A 174 1.26 -14.63 -12.21
CA PRO A 174 1.06 -15.01 -10.80
C PRO A 174 1.77 -16.34 -10.47
N GLY A 175 1.71 -17.37 -11.30
CA GLY A 175 2.29 -18.68 -11.01
C GLY A 175 1.87 -19.21 -9.63
N GLU A 176 2.61 -20.20 -9.11
CA GLU A 176 2.40 -20.78 -7.77
C GLU A 176 3.26 -20.10 -6.67
N SER A 177 4.17 -19.19 -7.05
CA SER A 177 5.08 -18.55 -6.10
C SER A 177 4.34 -17.54 -5.22
N THR A 178 4.68 -17.49 -3.94
CA THR A 178 4.15 -16.55 -2.96
C THR A 178 5.00 -15.29 -2.86
N ALA A 179 4.52 -14.30 -2.10
CA ALA A 179 5.31 -13.18 -1.62
C ALA A 179 5.23 -13.16 -0.09
N SER A 180 6.36 -13.29 0.61
CA SER A 180 6.35 -13.21 2.05
C SER A 180 5.99 -11.79 2.51
N ARG A 181 5.16 -11.69 3.57
CA ARG A 181 4.81 -10.38 4.15
C ARG A 181 6.04 -9.60 4.57
N ALA A 182 7.09 -10.32 4.96
CA ALA A 182 8.36 -9.72 5.33
C ALA A 182 9.10 -9.13 4.12
N ASN A 183 9.08 -9.79 2.95
CA ASN A 183 9.60 -9.19 1.71
C ASN A 183 8.72 -8.03 1.24
N VAL A 184 7.38 -8.10 1.36
CA VAL A 184 6.51 -6.95 1.06
C VAL A 184 6.88 -5.73 1.91
N ALA A 185 7.14 -5.92 3.20
CA ALA A 185 7.60 -4.85 4.09
C ALA A 185 8.95 -4.25 3.65
N ARG A 186 9.91 -5.08 3.23
CA ARG A 186 11.19 -4.63 2.67
C ARG A 186 11.02 -3.90 1.33
N VAL A 187 10.09 -4.32 0.49
CA VAL A 187 9.76 -3.61 -0.76
C VAL A 187 9.16 -2.24 -0.47
N ILE A 188 8.26 -2.11 0.53
CA ILE A 188 7.73 -0.81 0.98
C ILE A 188 8.89 0.13 1.38
N ASP A 189 9.82 -0.34 2.22
CA ASP A 189 10.98 0.44 2.65
C ASP A 189 11.86 0.85 1.47
N ALA A 190 12.13 -0.08 0.55
CA ALA A 190 12.98 0.16 -0.61
C ALA A 190 12.37 1.18 -1.58
N VAL A 191 11.07 1.08 -1.90
CA VAL A 191 10.43 2.01 -2.85
C VAL A 191 10.24 3.42 -2.27
N LEU A 192 10.11 3.55 -0.96
CA LEU A 192 10.09 4.87 -0.31
C LEU A 192 11.46 5.55 -0.33
N ALA A 193 12.54 4.77 -0.36
CA ALA A 193 13.91 5.28 -0.44
C ALA A 193 14.39 5.55 -1.88
N ASP A 194 13.70 5.02 -2.90
CA ASP A 194 14.10 5.11 -4.31
C ASP A 194 13.06 5.86 -5.15
N ALA A 195 13.35 7.12 -5.46
CA ALA A 195 12.49 7.97 -6.28
C ALA A 195 12.30 7.44 -7.72
N SER A 196 13.18 6.55 -8.21
CA SER A 196 13.02 5.94 -9.52
C SER A 196 11.79 5.02 -9.62
N THR A 197 11.19 4.65 -8.46
CA THR A 197 9.98 3.84 -8.38
C THR A 197 8.68 4.64 -8.48
N ILE A 198 8.77 5.97 -8.53
CA ILE A 198 7.61 6.85 -8.70
C ILE A 198 6.93 6.56 -10.04
N ARG A 199 5.58 6.46 -9.99
CA ARG A 199 4.70 6.10 -11.12
C ARG A 199 5.02 4.72 -11.72
N LYS A 200 5.41 3.77 -10.87
CA LYS A 200 5.61 2.38 -11.25
C LYS A 200 4.61 1.45 -10.57
N ALA A 201 4.14 0.45 -11.34
CA ALA A 201 3.47 -0.72 -10.80
C ALA A 201 4.47 -1.88 -10.74
N ILE A 202 4.63 -2.48 -9.58
CA ILE A 202 5.64 -3.49 -9.30
C ILE A 202 4.93 -4.78 -8.85
N PRO A 203 4.52 -5.63 -9.79
CA PRO A 203 4.03 -6.97 -9.47
C PRO A 203 5.21 -7.88 -9.15
N PHE A 204 5.13 -8.65 -8.06
CA PHE A 204 6.25 -9.49 -7.63
C PHE A 204 5.85 -10.72 -6.81
N THR A 205 6.75 -11.68 -6.81
CA THR A 205 6.80 -12.84 -5.89
C THR A 205 8.13 -12.83 -5.15
N ASP A 206 8.29 -13.67 -4.15
CA ASP A 206 9.61 -14.03 -3.66
C ASP A 206 10.43 -14.63 -4.81
N GLY A 207 11.74 -14.42 -4.80
CA GLY A 207 12.60 -14.74 -5.94
C GLY A 207 14.09 -14.83 -5.57
N GLN A 208 14.94 -14.49 -6.51
CA GLN A 208 16.40 -14.63 -6.39
C GLN A 208 17.16 -13.33 -6.78
N THR A 209 16.43 -12.23 -6.98
CA THR A 209 17.04 -10.94 -7.30
C THR A 209 16.92 -10.02 -6.09
N PRO A 210 18.00 -9.41 -5.61
CA PRO A 210 17.94 -8.45 -4.52
C PRO A 210 16.89 -7.37 -4.76
N ILE A 211 16.09 -7.03 -3.74
CA ILE A 211 14.93 -6.12 -3.87
C ILE A 211 15.32 -4.81 -4.55
N ALA A 212 16.44 -4.18 -4.15
CA ALA A 212 16.87 -2.91 -4.72
C ALA A 212 17.17 -2.99 -6.22
N GLU A 213 17.74 -4.09 -6.69
CA GLU A 213 18.01 -4.34 -8.11
C GLU A 213 16.69 -4.60 -8.86
N ALA A 214 15.84 -5.45 -8.30
CA ALA A 214 14.58 -5.86 -8.92
C ALA A 214 13.66 -4.66 -9.15
N ILE A 215 13.45 -3.79 -8.15
CA ILE A 215 12.57 -2.61 -8.27
C ILE A 215 13.13 -1.56 -9.22
N GLY A 216 14.48 -1.42 -9.28
CA GLY A 216 15.16 -0.51 -10.20
C GLY A 216 14.99 -0.90 -11.67
N SER A 217 14.84 -2.19 -11.96
CA SER A 217 14.67 -2.72 -13.33
C SER A 217 13.27 -2.48 -13.92
N VAL A 218 12.28 -2.12 -13.12
CA VAL A 218 10.89 -1.90 -13.59
C VAL A 218 10.83 -0.64 -14.44
N PRO A 219 10.35 -0.70 -15.69
CA PRO A 219 10.15 0.49 -16.50
C PRO A 219 9.12 1.43 -15.86
N ALA A 220 9.23 2.73 -16.14
CA ALA A 220 8.16 3.65 -15.77
C ALA A 220 6.86 3.18 -16.44
N ALA A 221 5.73 3.26 -15.71
CA ALA A 221 4.44 3.02 -16.33
C ALA A 221 4.26 4.09 -17.42
N ASP A 222 4.11 3.67 -18.67
CA ASP A 222 3.69 4.58 -19.72
C ASP A 222 2.38 5.22 -19.25
N ARG A 223 2.30 6.54 -19.37
CA ARG A 223 0.99 7.18 -19.28
C ARG A 223 0.18 6.51 -20.39
N LEU A 224 -0.74 5.64 -19.99
CA LEU A 224 -1.70 5.12 -20.95
C LEU A 224 -2.37 6.35 -21.54
N ASP A 225 -2.03 6.64 -22.79
CA ASP A 225 -2.75 7.61 -23.58
C ASP A 225 -4.22 7.19 -23.52
N HIS A 226 -5.02 7.99 -22.81
CA HIS A 226 -6.47 7.95 -22.96
C HIS A 226 -6.78 8.51 -24.35
N ALA A 227 -6.40 7.76 -25.36
CA ALA A 227 -6.78 8.01 -26.75
C ALA A 227 -7.85 6.99 -27.13
N VAL A 228 -9.08 7.54 -27.14
CA VAL A 228 -10.32 7.07 -27.78
C VAL A 228 -11.10 6.00 -27.04
#